data_2ceb6ba2bf07c0ff9ac5a5e3e581f9c8
#
_entry.id   2ceb6ba2bf07c0ff9ac5a5e3e581f9c8
#
_cell.length_a   1.000
_cell.length_b   1.000
_cell.length_c   1.000
_cell.angle_alpha   90.00
_cell.angle_beta   90.00
_cell.angle_gamma   90.00
#
_symmetry.space_group_name_H-M   'P 1'
#
loop_
_entity.id
_entity.type
_entity.pdbx_description
1 polymer ?
#
loop_
_entity_poly.entity_id
_entity_poly.type
_entity_poly.pdbx_seq_one_letter_code
_entity_poly.pdbx_strand_id
1 'polypeptide(L)'
;FPTRRSSYLLSYRPLLAVAYDGDEPVGKLLCIIRRKSRWLRISYKTFSYGTGEYFGKRWKPEEVFGEILTYLTRYYGGYSWMVEFRNLEDSLFGYRYFRQNGYFPIRWLRVRNSLHHHRIDKWMSQSRRRQIQRGLANGAVMEEVESEADIRSLFTMLDHYYSSKLHHYFPDIGFFLSLLTESSGKKEVGKVFAVRYKGRIIGGSVCLFSNDYAYLLFSGGLRKSYPKQYPGVLAVWKAMLYAREHGYDHFEFMDAGLPFRKLGYRDFILRFGGKQLGSRRWFRISWNWLNRLLIRMYV
;
A
#
# COMPACT_ATOMS: atom_id res chain seq x y z
N PHE A 1 3.49 -26.88 21.65
CA PHE A 1 2.94 -26.77 20.29
C PHE A 1 3.87 -25.92 19.46
N PRO A 2 4.48 -26.42 18.37
CA PRO A 2 5.19 -25.58 17.43
C PRO A 2 4.15 -24.80 16.65
N THR A 3 3.97 -23.55 17.02
CA THR A 3 3.04 -22.65 16.40
C THR A 3 3.41 -22.46 14.93
N ARG A 4 2.45 -22.63 14.04
CA ARG A 4 2.54 -22.32 12.59
C ARG A 4 3.05 -20.88 12.30
N ARG A 5 3.27 -20.05 13.31
CA ARG A 5 3.90 -18.73 13.25
C ARG A 5 5.27 -18.69 12.54
N SER A 6 6.07 -19.78 12.66
CA SER A 6 7.42 -19.76 12.09
C SER A 6 7.44 -19.86 10.55
N SER A 7 6.42 -20.46 9.93
CA SER A 7 6.40 -20.63 8.45
C SER A 7 6.02 -19.35 7.70
N TYR A 8 5.21 -18.47 8.29
CA TYR A 8 4.77 -17.21 7.65
C TYR A 8 5.81 -16.10 7.80
N LEU A 9 6.50 -16.00 8.94
CA LEU A 9 7.64 -15.08 9.13
C LEU A 9 8.79 -15.37 8.16
N LEU A 10 8.92 -16.60 7.65
CA LEU A 10 9.88 -16.96 6.62
C LEU A 10 9.54 -16.42 5.22
N SER A 11 8.30 -15.99 4.96
CA SER A 11 7.85 -15.46 3.66
C SER A 11 8.19 -13.99 3.45
N TYR A 12 8.36 -13.24 4.53
CA TYR A 12 8.66 -11.80 4.53
C TYR A 12 9.80 -11.52 5.49
N ARG A 13 10.86 -10.92 4.96
CA ARG A 13 12.02 -10.50 5.73
C ARG A 13 12.20 -8.99 5.61
N PRO A 14 11.98 -8.22 6.69
CA PRO A 14 12.31 -6.80 6.68
C PRO A 14 13.82 -6.63 6.61
N LEU A 15 14.24 -5.62 5.87
CA LEU A 15 15.63 -5.21 5.72
C LEU A 15 15.68 -3.70 5.92
N LEU A 16 16.20 -3.26 7.05
CA LEU A 16 16.44 -1.86 7.33
C LEU A 16 17.89 -1.54 6.99
N ALA A 17 18.08 -0.67 6.01
CA ALA A 17 19.40 -0.07 5.71
C ALA A 17 19.49 1.28 6.42
N VAL A 18 20.60 1.51 7.12
CA VAL A 18 20.87 2.76 7.83
C VAL A 18 22.21 3.31 7.33
N ALA A 19 22.23 4.58 6.94
CA ALA A 19 23.46 5.30 6.60
C ALA A 19 23.94 6.10 7.81
N TYR A 20 25.24 6.09 8.05
CA TYR A 20 25.89 6.82 9.12
C TYR A 20 26.93 7.81 8.56
N ASP A 21 27.09 8.93 9.23
CA ASP A 21 28.20 9.88 9.08
C ASP A 21 29.01 9.84 10.39
N GLY A 22 30.11 9.08 10.40
CA GLY A 22 30.74 8.66 11.65
C GLY A 22 29.79 7.75 12.44
N ASP A 23 29.47 8.13 13.67
CA ASP A 23 28.57 7.39 14.57
C ASP A 23 27.10 7.90 14.51
N GLU A 24 26.83 8.96 13.78
CA GLU A 24 25.49 9.55 13.69
C GLU A 24 24.69 8.97 12.51
N PRO A 25 23.45 8.48 12.74
CA PRO A 25 22.60 8.03 11.65
C PRO A 25 22.10 9.23 10.86
N VAL A 26 22.32 9.24 9.53
CA VAL A 26 21.92 10.32 8.62
C VAL A 26 20.76 9.93 7.70
N GLY A 27 20.43 8.67 7.64
CA GLY A 27 19.25 8.21 6.88
C GLY A 27 18.97 6.74 7.05
N LYS A 28 17.73 6.35 6.80
CA LYS A 28 17.28 4.95 6.84
C LYS A 28 16.27 4.66 5.74
N LEU A 29 16.31 3.42 5.25
CA LEU A 29 15.40 2.92 4.23
C LEU A 29 14.96 1.50 4.56
N LEU A 30 13.65 1.29 4.62
CA LEU A 30 13.06 -0.04 4.85
C LEU A 30 12.72 -0.70 3.52
N CYS A 31 13.25 -1.90 3.34
CA CYS A 31 12.87 -2.81 2.27
C CYS A 31 12.25 -4.08 2.84
N ILE A 32 11.43 -4.74 2.05
CA ILE A 32 10.83 -6.03 2.39
C ILE A 32 11.22 -7.04 1.34
N ILE A 33 11.89 -8.11 1.78
CA ILE A 33 12.20 -9.26 0.92
C ILE A 33 11.06 -10.26 1.05
N ARG A 34 10.32 -10.46 -0.02
CA ARG A 34 9.27 -11.45 -0.11
C ARG A 34 9.75 -12.70 -0.80
N ARG A 35 9.43 -13.86 -0.23
CA ARG A 35 9.72 -15.17 -0.79
C ARG A 35 8.45 -15.98 -0.96
N LYS A 36 8.14 -16.39 -2.20
CA LYS A 36 6.99 -17.26 -2.49
C LYS A 36 7.32 -18.75 -2.36
N SER A 37 8.54 -19.14 -2.70
CA SER A 37 9.00 -20.53 -2.63
C SER A 37 10.41 -20.60 -2.08
N ARG A 38 10.69 -21.62 -1.28
CA ARG A 38 12.02 -21.84 -0.68
C ARG A 38 13.05 -22.30 -1.71
N TRP A 39 12.59 -22.94 -2.78
CA TRP A 39 13.45 -23.63 -3.75
C TRP A 39 13.75 -22.82 -5.01
N LEU A 40 12.92 -21.83 -5.34
CA LEU A 40 13.05 -21.08 -6.59
C LEU A 40 13.51 -19.63 -6.31
N ARG A 41 14.72 -19.26 -6.74
CA ARG A 41 15.24 -17.89 -6.69
C ARG A 41 14.32 -16.86 -7.36
N ILE A 42 13.67 -17.25 -8.43
CA ILE A 42 12.64 -16.46 -9.15
C ILE A 42 11.47 -16.06 -8.24
N SER A 43 11.29 -16.69 -7.07
CA SER A 43 10.24 -16.35 -6.13
C SER A 43 10.59 -15.20 -5.18
N TYR A 44 11.84 -14.75 -5.15
CA TYR A 44 12.29 -13.70 -4.26
C TYR A 44 12.11 -12.33 -4.93
N LYS A 45 11.37 -11.47 -4.29
CA LYS A 45 11.19 -10.07 -4.68
C LYS A 45 11.53 -9.17 -3.51
N THR A 46 12.27 -8.11 -3.79
CA THR A 46 12.50 -7.03 -2.81
C THR A 46 11.66 -5.83 -3.23
N PHE A 47 10.97 -5.23 -2.29
CA PHE A 47 10.23 -4.00 -2.55
C PHE A 47 10.37 -3.02 -1.38
N SER A 48 10.31 -1.72 -1.72
CA SER A 48 10.28 -0.63 -0.77
C SER A 48 9.11 0.29 -1.10
N TYR A 49 8.47 0.80 -0.05
CA TYR A 49 7.48 1.86 -0.13
C TYR A 49 8.08 3.15 0.40
N GLY A 50 7.91 4.24 -0.36
CA GLY A 50 8.48 5.54 -0.01
C GLY A 50 9.95 5.65 -0.34
N THR A 51 10.52 6.75 0.10
CA THR A 51 11.89 7.18 -0.22
C THR A 51 12.86 7.04 0.94
N GLY A 52 12.39 6.61 2.12
CA GLY A 52 13.17 6.55 3.36
C GLY A 52 13.00 7.81 4.22
N GLU A 53 13.72 7.85 5.32
CA GLU A 53 13.79 9.00 6.23
C GLU A 53 15.23 9.47 6.35
N TYR A 54 15.45 10.79 6.36
CA TYR A 54 16.78 11.42 6.37
C TYR A 54 16.88 12.41 7.51
N PHE A 55 18.05 12.44 8.16
CA PHE A 55 18.30 13.20 9.36
C PHE A 55 19.45 14.18 9.14
N GLY A 56 19.44 15.28 9.90
CA GLY A 56 20.47 16.30 9.83
C GLY A 56 20.33 17.20 8.59
N LYS A 57 21.21 18.22 8.52
CA LYS A 57 21.23 19.22 7.44
C LYS A 57 22.51 19.18 6.61
N ARG A 58 23.46 18.34 6.98
CA ARG A 58 24.78 18.29 6.36
C ARG A 58 24.72 17.69 4.95
N TRP A 59 23.91 16.63 4.78
CA TRP A 59 23.78 15.89 3.53
C TRP A 59 22.40 16.10 2.90
N LYS A 60 22.36 16.17 1.57
CA LYS A 60 21.06 16.19 0.89
C LYS A 60 20.40 14.81 0.98
N PRO A 61 19.08 14.74 1.22
CA PRO A 61 18.34 13.48 1.30
C PRO A 61 18.60 12.53 0.12
N GLU A 62 18.67 13.07 -1.11
CA GLU A 62 18.93 12.27 -2.31
C GLU A 62 20.35 11.67 -2.34
N GLU A 63 21.36 12.36 -1.79
CA GLU A 63 22.73 11.85 -1.73
C GLU A 63 22.80 10.64 -0.79
N VAL A 64 22.24 10.79 0.41
CA VAL A 64 22.16 9.69 1.39
C VAL A 64 21.36 8.51 0.83
N PHE A 65 20.23 8.79 0.16
CA PHE A 65 19.47 7.78 -0.56
C PHE A 65 20.33 7.05 -1.61
N GLY A 66 21.12 7.79 -2.36
CA GLY A 66 22.01 7.25 -3.40
C GLY A 66 23.00 6.24 -2.85
N GLU A 67 23.63 6.53 -1.71
CA GLU A 67 24.54 5.61 -1.01
C GLU A 67 23.81 4.35 -0.52
N ILE A 68 22.67 4.53 0.16
CA ILE A 68 21.86 3.40 0.63
C ILE A 68 21.41 2.54 -0.58
N LEU A 69 20.94 3.14 -1.67
CA LEU A 69 20.50 2.42 -2.86
C LEU A 69 21.64 1.65 -3.52
N THR A 70 22.83 2.26 -3.59
CA THR A 70 24.03 1.64 -4.16
C THR A 70 24.45 0.43 -3.33
N TYR A 71 24.47 0.58 -2.01
CA TYR A 71 24.75 -0.53 -1.08
C TYR A 71 23.73 -1.66 -1.24
N LEU A 72 22.42 -1.35 -1.18
CA LEU A 72 21.35 -2.33 -1.34
C LEU A 72 21.41 -3.05 -2.69
N THR A 73 21.69 -2.32 -3.76
CA THR A 73 21.81 -2.90 -5.10
C THR A 73 22.98 -3.85 -5.21
N ARG A 74 24.12 -3.49 -4.62
CA ARG A 74 25.35 -4.30 -4.64
C ARG A 74 25.21 -5.59 -3.84
N TYR A 75 24.67 -5.51 -2.63
CA TYR A 75 24.63 -6.65 -1.72
C TYR A 75 23.34 -7.48 -1.84
N TYR A 76 22.21 -6.88 -2.18
CA TYR A 76 20.91 -7.55 -2.23
C TYR A 76 20.28 -7.59 -3.62
N GLY A 77 20.81 -6.84 -4.58
CA GLY A 77 20.27 -6.80 -5.95
C GLY A 77 20.35 -8.12 -6.71
N GLY A 78 21.29 -9.01 -6.31
CA GLY A 78 21.39 -10.37 -6.83
C GLY A 78 20.62 -11.42 -6.01
N TYR A 79 20.17 -11.07 -4.81
CA TYR A 79 19.43 -11.96 -3.91
C TYR A 79 17.99 -12.18 -4.38
N SER A 80 17.37 -11.13 -4.90
CA SER A 80 16.01 -11.17 -5.44
C SER A 80 16.05 -11.10 -6.96
N TRP A 81 15.18 -11.85 -7.64
CA TRP A 81 15.12 -11.76 -9.09
C TRP A 81 14.61 -10.39 -9.58
N MET A 82 13.84 -9.69 -8.74
CA MET A 82 13.31 -8.36 -9.02
C MET A 82 13.33 -7.49 -7.76
N VAL A 83 13.78 -6.26 -7.91
CA VAL A 83 13.67 -5.20 -6.92
C VAL A 83 12.69 -4.15 -7.44
N GLU A 84 11.76 -3.71 -6.60
CA GLU A 84 10.74 -2.71 -6.91
C GLU A 84 10.74 -1.62 -5.85
N PHE A 85 10.88 -0.35 -6.27
CA PHE A 85 10.66 0.82 -5.42
C PHE A 85 9.40 1.56 -5.85
N ARG A 86 8.60 1.95 -4.88
CA ARG A 86 7.36 2.72 -5.06
C ARG A 86 7.49 4.06 -4.37
N ASN A 87 7.87 5.08 -5.13
CA ASN A 87 7.88 6.44 -4.62
C ASN A 87 6.43 6.93 -4.44
N LEU A 88 6.05 7.17 -3.19
CA LEU A 88 4.68 7.56 -2.84
C LEU A 88 4.48 9.08 -2.87
N GLU A 89 5.55 9.85 -2.77
CA GLU A 89 5.51 11.32 -2.74
C GLU A 89 6.06 11.92 -4.02
N ASP A 90 7.36 12.17 -4.07
CA ASP A 90 8.01 12.73 -5.25
C ASP A 90 8.42 11.64 -6.24
N SER A 91 7.84 11.71 -7.44
CA SER A 91 8.14 10.74 -8.51
C SER A 91 9.53 10.89 -9.11
N LEU A 92 10.23 12.02 -8.85
CA LEU A 92 11.57 12.30 -9.37
C LEU A 92 12.68 12.07 -8.34
N PHE A 93 12.33 11.95 -7.05
CA PHE A 93 13.30 11.72 -5.98
C PHE A 93 14.21 10.53 -6.30
N GLY A 94 15.50 10.75 -6.19
CA GLY A 94 16.52 9.74 -6.44
C GLY A 94 16.68 9.31 -7.90
N TYR A 95 16.06 10.02 -8.86
CA TYR A 95 16.07 9.65 -10.29
C TYR A 95 17.47 9.30 -10.80
N ARG A 96 18.46 10.18 -10.56
CA ARG A 96 19.84 9.99 -10.98
C ARG A 96 20.44 8.70 -10.40
N TYR A 97 20.23 8.47 -9.12
CA TYR A 97 20.79 7.31 -8.41
C TYR A 97 20.15 6.00 -8.83
N PHE A 98 18.83 5.99 -9.07
CA PHE A 98 18.18 4.83 -9.66
C PHE A 98 18.78 4.48 -11.03
N ARG A 99 19.00 5.48 -11.87
CA ARG A 99 19.60 5.28 -13.21
C ARG A 99 21.02 4.74 -13.13
N GLN A 100 21.84 5.31 -12.28
CA GLN A 100 23.23 4.87 -12.06
C GLN A 100 23.32 3.43 -11.55
N ASN A 101 22.36 2.99 -10.75
CA ASN A 101 22.26 1.65 -10.20
C ASN A 101 21.52 0.65 -11.11
N GLY A 102 21.24 1.03 -12.36
CA GLY A 102 20.64 0.14 -13.36
C GLY A 102 19.16 -0.14 -13.15
N TYR A 103 18.43 0.76 -12.50
CA TYR A 103 16.97 0.68 -12.42
C TYR A 103 16.32 1.36 -13.63
N PHE A 104 15.16 0.85 -14.03
CA PHE A 104 14.32 1.46 -15.06
C PHE A 104 12.97 1.86 -14.47
N PRO A 105 12.40 3.03 -14.89
CA PRO A 105 11.15 3.53 -14.38
C PRO A 105 9.98 3.00 -15.20
N ILE A 106 8.90 2.63 -14.54
CA ILE A 106 7.60 2.43 -15.17
C ILE A 106 6.64 3.48 -14.66
N ARG A 107 5.99 4.20 -15.59
CA ARG A 107 4.94 5.17 -15.25
C ARG A 107 3.78 4.46 -14.59
N TRP A 108 3.35 5.00 -13.45
CA TRP A 108 2.26 4.44 -12.66
C TRP A 108 1.29 5.53 -12.24
N LEU A 109 0.04 5.19 -12.01
CA LEU A 109 -0.94 6.12 -11.50
C LEU A 109 -1.31 5.78 -10.06
N ARG A 110 -1.59 6.83 -9.30
CA ARG A 110 -2.25 6.81 -8.00
C ARG A 110 -3.40 7.81 -8.01
N VAL A 111 -4.31 7.72 -7.06
CA VAL A 111 -5.42 8.66 -6.94
C VAL A 111 -5.41 9.24 -5.54
N ARG A 112 -5.45 10.57 -5.45
CA ARG A 112 -5.44 11.32 -4.20
C ARG A 112 -6.72 12.12 -4.05
N ASN A 113 -7.36 11.99 -2.90
CA ASN A 113 -8.45 12.84 -2.47
C ASN A 113 -7.94 13.83 -1.45
N SER A 114 -8.29 15.12 -1.59
CA SER A 114 -8.10 16.11 -0.55
C SER A 114 -9.21 15.98 0.49
N LEU A 115 -8.85 15.99 1.76
CA LEU A 115 -9.77 15.91 2.90
C LEU A 115 -9.93 17.26 3.63
N HIS A 116 -9.28 18.33 3.17
CA HIS A 116 -9.33 19.67 3.78
C HIS A 116 -10.75 20.28 3.86
N HIS A 117 -11.68 19.83 3.06
CA HIS A 117 -13.04 20.38 3.03
C HIS A 117 -13.96 19.64 4.00
N HIS A 118 -14.86 20.39 4.66
CA HIS A 118 -15.91 19.81 5.52
C HIS A 118 -16.80 18.81 4.78
N ARG A 119 -16.95 18.95 3.46
CA ARG A 119 -17.78 18.08 2.63
C ARG A 119 -16.93 17.35 1.58
N ILE A 120 -16.29 16.26 2.00
CA ILE A 120 -15.49 15.40 1.10
C ILE A 120 -16.33 14.71 0.03
N ASP A 121 -17.66 14.58 0.23
CA ASP A 121 -18.61 14.04 -0.74
C ASP A 121 -18.89 14.98 -1.93
N LYS A 122 -18.54 16.27 -1.82
CA LYS A 122 -18.79 17.27 -2.86
C LYS A 122 -18.23 16.88 -4.22
N TRP A 123 -17.03 16.30 -4.24
CA TRP A 123 -16.33 15.92 -5.47
C TRP A 123 -16.65 14.50 -5.95
N MET A 124 -17.42 13.74 -5.18
CA MET A 124 -17.86 12.41 -5.60
C MET A 124 -18.83 12.47 -6.76
N SER A 125 -18.76 11.43 -7.62
CA SER A 125 -19.79 11.26 -8.64
C SER A 125 -21.17 11.08 -8.01
N GLN A 126 -22.21 11.58 -8.68
CA GLN A 126 -23.59 11.45 -8.21
C GLN A 126 -23.98 9.98 -7.98
N SER A 127 -23.52 9.09 -8.85
CA SER A 127 -23.77 7.65 -8.69
C SER A 127 -23.13 7.09 -7.41
N ARG A 128 -21.93 7.57 -7.03
CA ARG A 128 -21.26 7.14 -5.81
C ARG A 128 -22.00 7.60 -4.56
N ARG A 129 -22.43 8.86 -4.52
CA ARG A 129 -23.25 9.39 -3.42
C ARG A 129 -24.54 8.59 -3.23
N ARG A 130 -25.24 8.30 -4.34
CA ARG A 130 -26.45 7.46 -4.31
C ARG A 130 -26.17 6.04 -3.81
N GLN A 131 -25.04 5.43 -4.18
CA GLN A 131 -24.65 4.10 -3.69
C GLN A 131 -24.43 4.09 -2.18
N ILE A 132 -23.75 5.11 -1.64
CA ILE A 132 -23.55 5.27 -0.19
C ILE A 132 -24.90 5.39 0.52
N GLN A 133 -25.75 6.33 0.10
CA GLN A 133 -27.06 6.55 0.70
C GLN A 133 -27.93 5.29 0.67
N ARG A 134 -27.99 4.61 -0.48
CA ARG A 134 -28.78 3.37 -0.62
C ARG A 134 -28.21 2.24 0.21
N GLY A 135 -26.89 2.10 0.31
CA GLY A 135 -26.28 1.06 1.14
C GLY A 135 -26.64 1.21 2.59
N LEU A 136 -26.57 2.43 3.12
CA LEU A 136 -26.97 2.75 4.50
C LEU A 136 -28.48 2.58 4.71
N ALA A 137 -29.31 3.09 3.80
CA ALA A 137 -30.77 2.94 3.85
C ALA A 137 -31.22 1.46 3.79
N ASN A 138 -30.43 0.58 3.15
CA ASN A 138 -30.69 -0.87 3.13
C ASN A 138 -30.09 -1.60 4.34
N GLY A 139 -29.77 -0.88 5.43
CA GLY A 139 -29.39 -1.45 6.72
C GLY A 139 -27.93 -1.90 6.82
N ALA A 140 -27.05 -1.47 5.93
CA ALA A 140 -25.61 -1.68 6.10
C ALA A 140 -25.06 -0.68 7.13
N VAL A 141 -24.23 -1.15 8.05
CA VAL A 141 -23.58 -0.36 9.10
C VAL A 141 -22.08 -0.33 8.83
N MET A 142 -21.47 0.85 8.97
CA MET A 142 -20.03 1.05 8.85
C MET A 142 -19.43 1.20 10.25
N GLU A 143 -18.41 0.44 10.56
CA GLU A 143 -17.81 0.41 11.91
C GLU A 143 -16.29 0.31 11.84
N GLU A 144 -15.64 0.64 12.94
CA GLU A 144 -14.24 0.32 13.21
C GLU A 144 -14.17 -1.08 13.80
N VAL A 145 -13.12 -1.80 13.43
CA VAL A 145 -12.93 -3.17 13.94
C VAL A 145 -12.04 -3.10 15.17
N GLU A 146 -12.57 -3.51 16.31
CA GLU A 146 -11.89 -3.49 17.61
C GLU A 146 -11.65 -4.89 18.20
N SER A 147 -12.32 -5.91 17.65
CA SER A 147 -12.20 -7.28 18.14
C SER A 147 -11.34 -8.17 17.24
N GLU A 148 -10.59 -9.09 17.84
CA GLU A 148 -9.84 -10.11 17.12
C GLU A 148 -10.75 -11.01 16.27
N ALA A 149 -11.96 -11.32 16.76
CA ALA A 149 -12.92 -12.14 16.04
C ALA A 149 -13.37 -11.49 14.72
N ASP A 150 -13.63 -10.18 14.76
CA ASP A 150 -14.00 -9.41 13.57
C ASP A 150 -12.82 -9.26 12.60
N ILE A 151 -11.59 -9.06 13.11
CA ILE A 151 -10.38 -9.11 12.29
C ILE A 151 -10.27 -10.42 11.53
N ARG A 152 -10.48 -11.55 12.21
CA ARG A 152 -10.42 -12.89 11.59
C ARG A 152 -11.50 -13.08 10.52
N SER A 153 -12.72 -12.63 10.79
CA SER A 153 -13.83 -12.65 9.83
C SER A 153 -13.53 -11.81 8.60
N LEU A 154 -13.06 -10.57 8.80
CA LEU A 154 -12.71 -9.66 7.72
C LEU A 154 -11.52 -10.18 6.91
N PHE A 155 -10.49 -10.69 7.59
CA PHE A 155 -9.32 -11.29 6.96
C PHE A 155 -9.72 -12.43 6.02
N THR A 156 -10.57 -13.36 6.49
CA THR A 156 -11.04 -14.50 5.69
C THR A 156 -11.76 -14.03 4.43
N MET A 157 -12.61 -13.01 4.55
CA MET A 157 -13.33 -12.42 3.41
C MET A 157 -12.36 -11.76 2.41
N LEU A 158 -11.41 -10.98 2.89
CA LEU A 158 -10.44 -10.28 2.04
C LEU A 158 -9.43 -11.26 1.42
N ASP A 159 -8.96 -12.25 2.17
CA ASP A 159 -8.04 -13.28 1.67
C ASP A 159 -8.65 -14.04 0.49
N HIS A 160 -9.91 -14.47 0.61
CA HIS A 160 -10.63 -15.09 -0.51
C HIS A 160 -10.74 -14.16 -1.72
N TYR A 161 -10.95 -12.87 -1.52
CA TYR A 161 -11.02 -11.89 -2.60
C TYR A 161 -9.67 -11.63 -3.27
N TYR A 162 -8.58 -11.58 -2.49
CA TYR A 162 -7.23 -11.29 -2.98
C TYR A 162 -6.48 -12.55 -3.46
N SER A 163 -6.74 -13.73 -2.91
CA SER A 163 -6.12 -15.00 -3.32
C SER A 163 -6.41 -15.36 -4.78
N SER A 164 -7.58 -14.95 -5.29
CA SER A 164 -7.94 -15.13 -6.72
C SER A 164 -7.13 -14.25 -7.67
N LYS A 165 -6.34 -13.30 -7.15
CA LYS A 165 -5.57 -12.33 -7.94
C LYS A 165 -4.08 -12.70 -7.92
N LEU A 166 -3.61 -13.39 -8.95
CA LEU A 166 -2.25 -13.94 -9.10
C LEU A 166 -1.08 -12.98 -8.80
N HIS A 167 -1.29 -11.66 -8.84
CA HIS A 167 -0.23 -10.66 -8.73
C HIS A 167 -0.37 -9.71 -7.54
N HIS A 168 -1.40 -9.86 -6.71
CA HIS A 168 -1.56 -9.00 -5.53
C HIS A 168 -0.90 -9.63 -4.31
N TYR A 169 -0.17 -8.79 -3.58
CA TYR A 169 0.29 -9.10 -2.25
C TYR A 169 -0.88 -8.97 -1.28
N PHE A 170 -1.04 -9.99 -0.45
CA PHE A 170 -1.94 -9.93 0.70
C PHE A 170 -1.17 -10.48 1.91
N PRO A 171 -1.09 -9.73 3.02
CA PRO A 171 -0.34 -10.14 4.20
C PRO A 171 -1.06 -11.26 4.94
N ASP A 172 -0.39 -11.83 5.93
CA ASP A 172 -1.00 -12.80 6.84
C ASP A 172 -1.89 -12.14 7.90
N ILE A 173 -2.60 -12.95 8.65
CA ILE A 173 -3.49 -12.50 9.74
C ILE A 173 -2.74 -11.71 10.82
N GLY A 174 -1.44 -12.01 11.04
CA GLY A 174 -0.61 -11.32 12.03
C GLY A 174 -0.50 -9.83 11.76
N PHE A 175 -0.40 -9.42 10.49
CA PHE A 175 -0.41 -8.01 10.11
C PHE A 175 -1.72 -7.32 10.51
N PHE A 176 -2.87 -7.96 10.29
CA PHE A 176 -4.16 -7.37 10.65
C PHE A 176 -4.33 -7.27 12.18
N LEU A 177 -3.87 -8.29 12.91
CA LEU A 177 -3.94 -8.29 14.37
C LEU A 177 -3.01 -7.25 14.99
N SER A 178 -1.84 -6.98 14.39
CA SER A 178 -0.94 -5.93 14.89
C SER A 178 -1.56 -4.54 14.84
N LEU A 179 -2.48 -4.28 13.91
CA LEU A 179 -3.19 -3.00 13.83
C LEU A 179 -4.17 -2.76 14.99
N LEU A 180 -4.59 -3.80 15.73
CA LEU A 180 -5.38 -3.64 16.96
C LEU A 180 -4.50 -3.23 18.14
N THR A 181 -3.28 -3.77 18.23
CA THR A 181 -2.39 -3.58 19.38
C THR A 181 -1.60 -2.29 19.31
N GLU A 182 -1.25 -1.84 18.13
CA GLU A 182 -0.46 -0.62 17.91
C GLU A 182 -1.28 0.68 18.03
N SER A 183 -2.61 0.57 18.09
CA SER A 183 -3.51 1.72 18.34
C SER A 183 -3.39 2.32 19.75
N SER A 184 -2.64 1.69 20.66
CA SER A 184 -2.42 2.18 22.03
C SER A 184 -1.24 3.14 22.19
N GLY A 185 -0.52 3.45 21.13
CA GLY A 185 0.64 4.35 21.13
C GLY A 185 0.32 5.79 20.72
N LYS A 186 1.30 6.70 20.86
CA LYS A 186 1.17 8.14 20.57
C LYS A 186 0.85 8.51 19.11
N LYS A 187 1.02 7.59 18.14
CA LYS A 187 0.65 7.77 16.73
C LYS A 187 0.03 6.48 16.20
N GLU A 188 -1.17 6.58 15.71
CA GLU A 188 -1.87 5.47 15.08
C GLU A 188 -1.18 5.08 13.76
N VAL A 189 -0.77 3.83 13.64
CA VAL A 189 -0.10 3.31 12.44
C VAL A 189 -1.11 2.93 11.36
N GLY A 190 -2.26 2.44 11.76
CA GLY A 190 -3.32 2.03 10.85
C GLY A 190 -4.60 1.60 11.53
N LYS A 191 -5.65 1.45 10.74
CA LYS A 191 -6.99 1.08 11.21
C LYS A 191 -7.67 0.13 10.24
N VAL A 192 -8.53 -0.71 10.81
CA VAL A 192 -9.34 -1.67 10.08
C VAL A 192 -10.81 -1.27 10.20
N PHE A 193 -11.50 -1.26 9.07
CA PHE A 193 -12.92 -0.89 8.99
C PHE A 193 -13.74 -2.03 8.42
N ALA A 194 -14.95 -2.21 8.94
CA ALA A 194 -15.90 -3.20 8.46
C ALA A 194 -17.21 -2.58 8.00
N VAL A 195 -17.87 -3.28 7.12
CA VAL A 195 -19.27 -3.05 6.76
C VAL A 195 -20.05 -4.26 7.18
N ARG A 196 -21.00 -4.06 8.08
CA ARG A 196 -21.84 -5.13 8.67
C ARG A 196 -23.27 -5.03 8.16
N TYR A 197 -23.89 -6.19 7.94
CA TYR A 197 -25.31 -6.29 7.62
C TYR A 197 -25.87 -7.55 8.29
N LYS A 198 -26.96 -7.40 9.07
CA LYS A 198 -27.59 -8.48 9.84
C LYS A 198 -26.57 -9.31 10.63
N GLY A 199 -25.69 -8.64 11.40
CA GLY A 199 -24.66 -9.27 12.21
C GLY A 199 -23.44 -9.82 11.48
N ARG A 200 -23.43 -9.86 10.13
CA ARG A 200 -22.33 -10.42 9.32
C ARG A 200 -21.49 -9.33 8.70
N ILE A 201 -20.16 -9.48 8.71
CA ILE A 201 -19.23 -8.64 7.95
C ILE A 201 -19.35 -8.98 6.47
N ILE A 202 -19.73 -7.99 5.66
CA ILE A 202 -19.95 -8.10 4.22
C ILE A 202 -18.97 -7.30 3.38
N GLY A 203 -18.16 -6.44 4.01
CA GLY A 203 -17.14 -5.63 3.38
C GLY A 203 -16.20 -5.06 4.41
N GLY A 204 -15.06 -4.52 3.96
CA GLY A 204 -14.15 -3.80 4.82
C GLY A 204 -12.94 -3.26 4.08
N SER A 205 -12.15 -2.49 4.81
CA SER A 205 -10.95 -1.84 4.33
C SER A 205 -9.89 -1.74 5.41
N VAL A 206 -8.64 -1.58 4.97
CA VAL A 206 -7.47 -1.38 5.85
C VAL A 206 -6.75 -0.14 5.36
N CYS A 207 -6.53 0.80 6.27
CA CYS A 207 -5.74 1.99 6.04
C CYS A 207 -4.49 2.01 6.91
N LEU A 208 -3.42 2.57 6.38
CA LEU A 208 -2.24 2.98 7.14
C LEU A 208 -2.16 4.49 7.15
N PHE A 209 -1.56 5.04 8.21
CA PHE A 209 -1.42 6.46 8.39
C PHE A 209 0.04 6.86 8.49
N SER A 210 0.42 7.93 7.84
CA SER A 210 1.76 8.48 7.92
C SER A 210 1.71 9.97 7.60
N ASN A 211 2.23 10.78 8.51
CA ASN A 211 2.14 12.23 8.44
C ASN A 211 0.67 12.67 8.22
N ASP A 212 0.42 13.47 7.19
CA ASP A 212 -0.90 14.02 6.85
C ASP A 212 -1.69 13.13 5.87
N TYR A 213 -1.26 11.88 5.67
CA TYR A 213 -1.82 10.97 4.68
C TYR A 213 -2.45 9.73 5.30
N ALA A 214 -3.63 9.38 4.81
CA ALA A 214 -4.26 8.07 4.98
C ALA A 214 -4.13 7.27 3.70
N TYR A 215 -3.49 6.11 3.76
CA TYR A 215 -3.24 5.22 2.63
C TYR A 215 -4.18 4.03 2.65
N LEU A 216 -5.05 3.89 1.66
CA LEU A 216 -5.87 2.70 1.51
C LEU A 216 -5.01 1.53 1.03
N LEU A 217 -4.79 0.56 1.89
CA LEU A 217 -3.95 -0.60 1.61
C LEU A 217 -4.75 -1.73 0.97
N PHE A 218 -5.87 -2.08 1.60
CA PHE A 218 -6.79 -3.11 1.13
C PHE A 218 -8.24 -2.66 1.26
N SER A 219 -9.07 -3.10 0.33
CA SER A 219 -10.52 -2.96 0.44
C SER A 219 -11.24 -4.04 -0.36
N GLY A 220 -12.39 -4.47 0.12
CA GLY A 220 -13.20 -5.45 -0.57
C GLY A 220 -14.63 -5.52 -0.02
N GLY A 221 -15.46 -6.28 -0.70
CA GLY A 221 -16.82 -6.53 -0.24
C GLY A 221 -17.56 -7.54 -1.11
N LEU A 222 -18.50 -8.24 -0.50
CA LEU A 222 -19.30 -9.31 -1.08
C LEU A 222 -20.42 -8.75 -1.98
N ARG A 223 -20.02 -8.00 -3.02
CA ARG A 223 -20.94 -7.28 -3.92
C ARG A 223 -21.97 -8.20 -4.60
N LYS A 224 -21.58 -9.42 -4.97
CA LYS A 224 -22.50 -10.35 -5.64
C LYS A 224 -23.62 -10.80 -4.72
N SER A 225 -23.29 -11.08 -3.46
CA SER A 225 -24.26 -11.54 -2.44
C SER A 225 -25.07 -10.40 -1.82
N TYR A 226 -24.50 -9.18 -1.77
CA TYR A 226 -25.10 -8.00 -1.14
C TYR A 226 -25.11 -6.80 -2.08
N PRO A 227 -25.77 -6.88 -3.24
CA PRO A 227 -25.70 -5.82 -4.27
C PRO A 227 -26.35 -4.51 -3.83
N LYS A 228 -27.37 -4.56 -2.97
CA LYS A 228 -28.11 -3.37 -2.48
C LYS A 228 -27.38 -2.64 -1.35
N GLN A 229 -26.49 -3.31 -0.63
CA GLN A 229 -25.70 -2.76 0.49
C GLN A 229 -24.41 -2.07 0.05
N TYR A 230 -23.97 -2.28 -1.19
CA TYR A 230 -22.75 -1.68 -1.75
C TYR A 230 -21.50 -1.81 -0.84
N PRO A 231 -21.18 -3.01 -0.31
CA PRO A 231 -20.24 -3.17 0.79
C PRO A 231 -18.83 -2.63 0.49
N GLY A 232 -18.29 -2.84 -0.71
CA GLY A 232 -16.98 -2.31 -1.07
C GLY A 232 -16.95 -0.79 -1.20
N VAL A 233 -18.11 -0.16 -1.49
CA VAL A 233 -18.22 1.31 -1.52
C VAL A 233 -18.22 1.87 -0.10
N LEU A 234 -19.02 1.28 0.77
CA LEU A 234 -19.13 1.72 2.17
C LEU A 234 -17.82 1.50 2.93
N ALA A 235 -17.09 0.41 2.63
CA ALA A 235 -15.79 0.13 3.23
C ALA A 235 -14.77 1.27 2.95
N VAL A 236 -14.68 1.72 1.71
CA VAL A 236 -13.81 2.85 1.35
C VAL A 236 -14.33 4.15 1.95
N TRP A 237 -15.65 4.33 1.96
CA TRP A 237 -16.26 5.54 2.48
C TRP A 237 -16.03 5.72 3.99
N LYS A 238 -16.16 4.64 4.80
CA LYS A 238 -15.84 4.69 6.24
C LYS A 238 -14.39 5.10 6.49
N ALA A 239 -13.46 4.54 5.74
CA ALA A 239 -12.05 4.89 5.85
C ALA A 239 -11.76 6.37 5.51
N MET A 240 -12.44 6.91 4.48
CA MET A 240 -12.32 8.33 4.12
C MET A 240 -12.92 9.25 5.20
N LEU A 241 -14.07 8.87 5.78
CA LEU A 241 -14.68 9.62 6.88
C LEU A 241 -13.76 9.65 8.09
N TYR A 242 -13.25 8.49 8.49
CA TYR A 242 -12.32 8.35 9.60
C TYR A 242 -11.08 9.25 9.40
N ALA A 243 -10.45 9.15 8.25
CA ALA A 243 -9.26 9.94 7.94
C ALA A 243 -9.54 11.46 8.06
N ARG A 244 -10.68 11.93 7.57
CA ARG A 244 -11.08 13.33 7.70
C ARG A 244 -11.34 13.71 9.16
N GLU A 245 -12.07 12.88 9.92
CA GLU A 245 -12.44 13.13 11.32
C GLU A 245 -11.21 13.19 12.22
N HIS A 246 -10.12 12.49 11.85
CA HIS A 246 -8.85 12.46 12.58
C HIS A 246 -7.80 13.47 12.02
N GLY A 247 -8.22 14.39 11.15
CA GLY A 247 -7.38 15.50 10.70
C GLY A 247 -6.33 15.17 9.67
N TYR A 248 -6.47 14.05 8.94
CA TYR A 248 -5.60 13.78 7.80
C TYR A 248 -5.98 14.66 6.60
N ASP A 249 -4.99 15.20 5.93
CA ASP A 249 -5.17 16.13 4.81
C ASP A 249 -5.50 15.41 3.50
N HIS A 250 -5.02 14.19 3.35
CA HIS A 250 -5.12 13.44 2.10
C HIS A 250 -5.49 11.98 2.30
N PHE A 251 -6.31 11.47 1.38
CA PHE A 251 -6.60 10.04 1.25
C PHE A 251 -6.04 9.51 -0.06
N GLU A 252 -5.13 8.54 0.02
CA GLU A 252 -4.39 7.99 -1.11
C GLU A 252 -4.84 6.58 -1.48
N PHE A 253 -5.20 6.41 -2.75
CA PHE A 253 -5.30 5.11 -3.39
C PHE A 253 -3.96 4.81 -4.09
N MET A 254 -3.16 3.98 -3.46
CA MET A 254 -1.74 3.76 -3.80
C MET A 254 -1.52 3.10 -5.16
N ASP A 255 -2.53 2.43 -5.71
CA ASP A 255 -2.40 1.61 -6.91
C ASP A 255 -3.57 1.84 -7.87
N ALA A 256 -3.43 2.80 -8.78
CA ALA A 256 -4.38 3.04 -9.86
C ALA A 256 -3.91 2.44 -11.21
N GLY A 257 -2.80 1.70 -11.20
CA GLY A 257 -2.27 0.94 -12.33
C GLY A 257 -1.56 1.75 -13.40
N LEU A 258 -1.31 1.12 -14.54
CA LEU A 258 -0.63 1.72 -15.68
C LEU A 258 -1.50 2.78 -16.37
N PRO A 259 -0.93 3.92 -16.82
CA PRO A 259 -1.70 4.99 -17.49
C PRO A 259 -2.50 4.51 -18.70
N PHE A 260 -1.89 3.64 -19.49
CA PHE A 260 -2.42 3.20 -20.80
C PHE A 260 -3.46 2.08 -20.70
N ARG A 261 -3.60 1.44 -19.53
CA ARG A 261 -4.50 0.31 -19.35
C ARG A 261 -5.81 0.76 -18.74
N LYS A 262 -6.94 0.43 -19.36
CA LYS A 262 -8.26 0.57 -18.74
C LYS A 262 -8.36 -0.43 -17.58
N LEU A 263 -8.66 0.06 -16.39
CA LEU A 263 -8.80 -0.75 -15.18
C LEU A 263 -10.10 -0.36 -14.47
N GLY A 264 -11.01 -1.32 -14.32
CA GLY A 264 -12.26 -1.09 -13.60
C GLY A 264 -12.07 -0.64 -12.15
N TYR A 265 -10.95 -1.03 -11.53
CA TYR A 265 -10.59 -0.53 -10.20
C TYR A 265 -10.28 0.98 -10.21
N ARG A 266 -9.60 1.49 -11.24
CA ARG A 266 -9.36 2.93 -11.38
C ARG A 266 -10.66 3.71 -11.52
N ASP A 267 -11.59 3.23 -12.34
CA ASP A 267 -12.91 3.85 -12.48
C ASP A 267 -13.69 3.80 -11.15
N PHE A 268 -13.53 2.71 -10.39
CA PHE A 268 -14.13 2.59 -9.07
C PHE A 268 -13.61 3.65 -8.10
N ILE A 269 -12.29 3.85 -8.00
CA ILE A 269 -11.70 4.81 -7.04
C ILE A 269 -11.90 6.26 -7.47
N LEU A 270 -11.86 6.56 -8.77
CA LEU A 270 -12.10 7.93 -9.28
C LEU A 270 -13.50 8.45 -8.97
N ARG A 271 -14.49 7.58 -8.86
CA ARG A 271 -15.85 7.99 -8.47
C ARG A 271 -15.95 8.55 -7.05
N PHE A 272 -14.93 8.38 -6.21
CA PHE A 272 -14.81 9.04 -4.91
C PHE A 272 -14.30 10.50 -5.02
N GLY A 273 -14.01 11.00 -6.23
CA GLY A 273 -13.69 12.41 -6.47
C GLY A 273 -12.21 12.77 -6.40
N GLY A 274 -11.33 11.78 -6.34
CA GLY A 274 -9.89 12.01 -6.30
C GLY A 274 -9.31 12.43 -7.65
N LYS A 275 -8.14 13.04 -7.61
CA LYS A 275 -7.33 13.40 -8.78
C LYS A 275 -6.31 12.30 -9.08
N GLN A 276 -6.13 12.01 -10.36
CA GLN A 276 -5.04 11.12 -10.80
C GLN A 276 -3.71 11.85 -10.71
N LEU A 277 -2.74 11.22 -10.07
CA LEU A 277 -1.37 11.70 -9.99
C LEU A 277 -0.44 10.70 -10.69
N GLY A 278 0.47 11.22 -11.48
CA GLY A 278 1.56 10.42 -12.04
C GLY A 278 2.56 10.06 -10.96
N SER A 279 2.98 8.82 -10.94
CA SER A 279 4.09 8.34 -10.12
C SER A 279 5.02 7.47 -10.95
N ARG A 280 6.14 7.09 -10.38
CA ARG A 280 7.06 6.12 -10.97
C ARG A 280 7.30 4.97 -10.01
N ARG A 281 7.32 3.78 -10.57
CA ARG A 281 7.87 2.61 -9.90
C ARG A 281 9.18 2.27 -10.56
N TRP A 282 10.19 2.06 -9.75
CA TRP A 282 11.51 1.71 -10.22
C TRP A 282 11.74 0.23 -10.08
N PHE A 283 12.22 -0.39 -11.16
CA PHE A 283 12.44 -1.82 -11.22
C PHE A 283 13.88 -2.13 -11.61
N ARG A 284 14.41 -3.18 -11.04
CA ARG A 284 15.67 -3.80 -11.45
C ARG A 284 15.50 -5.30 -11.45
N ILE A 285 15.92 -5.94 -12.53
CA ILE A 285 15.93 -7.39 -12.68
C ILE A 285 17.35 -7.89 -12.44
N SER A 286 17.52 -8.99 -11.72
CA SER A 286 18.84 -9.57 -11.41
C SER A 286 19.55 -10.16 -12.64
N TRP A 287 18.81 -10.54 -13.67
CA TRP A 287 19.39 -11.03 -14.92
C TRP A 287 19.87 -9.86 -15.79
N ASN A 288 21.19 -9.68 -15.86
CA ASN A 288 21.81 -8.50 -16.48
C ASN A 288 21.40 -8.28 -17.95
N TRP A 289 21.26 -9.33 -18.74
CA TRP A 289 20.86 -9.21 -20.13
C TRP A 289 19.41 -8.71 -20.26
N LEU A 290 18.49 -9.27 -19.47
CA LEU A 290 17.09 -8.86 -19.44
C LEU A 290 16.95 -7.45 -18.89
N ASN A 291 17.66 -7.14 -17.82
CA ASN A 291 17.64 -5.79 -17.23
C ASN A 291 18.12 -4.73 -18.23
N ARG A 292 19.20 -5.01 -18.98
CA ARG A 292 19.69 -4.11 -20.04
C ARG A 292 18.65 -3.91 -21.15
N LEU A 293 17.98 -4.98 -21.56
CA LEU A 293 16.91 -4.89 -22.56
C LEU A 293 15.78 -4.00 -22.08
N LEU A 294 15.30 -4.21 -20.83
CA LEU A 294 14.22 -3.41 -20.23
C LEU A 294 14.63 -1.94 -20.04
N ILE A 295 15.88 -1.66 -19.65
CA ILE A 295 16.39 -0.30 -19.60
C ILE A 295 16.25 0.39 -20.97
N ARG A 296 16.61 -0.28 -22.06
CA ARG A 296 16.49 0.29 -23.44
C ARG A 296 15.04 0.52 -23.85
N MET A 297 14.08 -0.28 -23.34
CA MET A 297 12.66 -0.17 -23.68
C MET A 297 11.94 0.94 -22.91
N TYR A 298 12.34 1.21 -21.66
CA TYR A 298 11.62 2.10 -20.76
C TYR A 298 12.31 3.43 -20.48
N VAL A 299 13.44 3.66 -21.09
CA VAL A 299 14.26 4.84 -20.96
C VAL A 299 14.62 5.42 -22.33
#